data_239db1ea28f05301a68b01efe624c20a
#
_entry.id   239db1ea28f05301a68b01efe624c20a
#
_cell.length_a   1.000
_cell.length_b   1.000
_cell.length_c   1.000
_cell.angle_alpha   90.00
_cell.angle_beta   90.00
_cell.angle_gamma   90.00
#
_symmetry.space_group_name_H-M   'P 1'
#
loop_
_entity.id
_entity.type
_entity.pdbx_description
1 polymer ?
#
loop_
_entity_poly.entity_id
_entity_poly.type
_entity_poly.pdbx_seq_one_letter_code
_entity_poly.pdbx_strand_id
1 'polypeptide(L)'
;MPSKNEHSEFVSAHPYRVWYLTYRNKNLIGSVYLQTDNSIGIDFIEYRENDILSAIKYIKNNHKPLSSIKSVRRGEFFINVSSKNESFIKILKKLNKNEIQRSFLI
;
A
#
# COMPACT_ATOMS: atom_id res chain seq x y z
N MET A 1 -17.92 -0.06 -3.63
CA MET A 1 -17.07 0.63 -4.62
C MET A 1 -16.31 1.77 -3.96
N PRO A 2 -15.08 1.98 -4.35
CA PRO A 2 -14.33 3.14 -3.88
C PRO A 2 -15.00 4.44 -4.29
N SER A 3 -14.47 5.54 -3.80
CA SER A 3 -15.02 6.86 -4.05
C SER A 3 -15.06 7.20 -5.54
N LYS A 4 -15.85 8.21 -5.88
CA LYS A 4 -15.96 8.67 -7.27
C LYS A 4 -14.65 9.30 -7.76
N ASN A 5 -13.93 9.98 -6.87
CA ASN A 5 -12.71 10.68 -7.22
C ASN A 5 -11.50 9.78 -7.22
N GLU A 6 -11.62 8.65 -6.57
CA GLU A 6 -10.52 7.75 -6.36
C GLU A 6 -11.08 6.34 -6.21
N HIS A 7 -10.70 5.46 -7.09
CA HIS A 7 -11.14 4.08 -7.01
C HIS A 7 -10.03 3.15 -7.48
N SER A 8 -10.18 1.89 -7.11
CA SER A 8 -9.24 0.85 -7.48
C SER A 8 -9.95 -0.25 -8.22
N GLU A 9 -9.33 -0.77 -9.27
CA GLU A 9 -9.82 -1.89 -10.04
C GLU A 9 -9.03 -3.14 -9.68
N PHE A 10 -9.72 -4.21 -9.37
CA PHE A 10 -9.07 -5.49 -9.10
C PHE A 10 -8.46 -6.05 -10.38
N VAL A 11 -7.22 -6.46 -10.29
CA VAL A 11 -6.49 -7.09 -11.40
C VAL A 11 -6.32 -8.56 -11.07
N SER A 12 -6.76 -9.44 -11.99
CA SER A 12 -6.63 -10.88 -11.82
C SER A 12 -5.36 -11.39 -12.48
N ALA A 13 -5.06 -12.68 -12.31
CA ALA A 13 -3.93 -13.37 -12.94
C ALA A 13 -2.58 -12.72 -12.62
N HIS A 14 -2.25 -12.63 -11.33
CA HIS A 14 -0.99 -12.03 -10.85
C HIS A 14 -0.49 -12.82 -9.62
N PRO A 15 0.78 -12.63 -9.22
CA PRO A 15 1.36 -13.35 -8.07
C PRO A 15 0.99 -12.76 -6.71
N TYR A 16 0.28 -11.65 -6.68
CA TYR A 16 -0.07 -10.98 -5.43
C TYR A 16 -1.37 -11.53 -4.85
N ARG A 17 -1.55 -11.32 -3.53
CA ARG A 17 -2.82 -11.63 -2.89
C ARG A 17 -3.95 -10.82 -3.49
N VAL A 18 -3.75 -9.52 -3.67
CA VAL A 18 -4.63 -8.63 -4.45
C VAL A 18 -3.79 -7.55 -5.12
N TRP A 19 -4.27 -7.06 -6.23
CA TRP A 19 -3.62 -6.01 -6.99
C TRP A 19 -4.69 -5.07 -7.57
N TYR A 20 -4.57 -3.77 -7.25
CA TYR A 20 -5.52 -2.76 -7.67
C TYR A 20 -4.84 -1.73 -8.55
N LEU A 21 -5.51 -1.33 -9.64
CA LEU A 21 -5.15 -0.12 -10.36
C LEU A 21 -5.88 1.04 -9.66
N THR A 22 -5.19 2.13 -9.42
CA THR A 22 -5.69 3.24 -8.62
C THR A 22 -5.84 4.49 -9.47
N TYR A 23 -6.99 5.12 -9.38
CA TYR A 23 -7.34 6.30 -10.17
C TYR A 23 -7.73 7.45 -9.27
N ARG A 24 -7.41 8.66 -9.72
CA ARG A 24 -7.93 9.91 -9.14
C ARG A 24 -8.57 10.70 -10.27
N ASN A 25 -9.86 11.02 -10.11
CA ASN A 25 -10.62 11.76 -11.14
C ASN A 25 -10.50 11.12 -12.53
N LYS A 26 -10.61 9.80 -12.61
CA LYS A 26 -10.48 9.01 -13.84
C LYS A 26 -9.06 8.96 -14.41
N ASN A 27 -8.09 9.55 -13.74
CA ASN A 27 -6.70 9.47 -14.16
C ASN A 27 -5.99 8.36 -13.39
N LEU A 28 -5.33 7.47 -14.10
CA LEU A 28 -4.55 6.41 -13.48
C LEU A 28 -3.36 7.03 -12.75
N ILE A 29 -3.24 6.78 -11.46
CA ILE A 29 -2.11 7.28 -10.66
C ILE A 29 -1.12 6.20 -10.29
N GLY A 30 -1.47 4.94 -10.49
CA GLY A 30 -0.56 3.84 -10.24
C GLY A 30 -1.27 2.59 -9.75
N SER A 31 -0.57 1.79 -8.99
CA SER A 31 -1.11 0.54 -8.48
C SER A 31 -0.82 0.37 -7.00
N VAL A 32 -1.69 -0.42 -6.34
CA VAL A 32 -1.55 -0.82 -4.96
C VAL A 32 -1.74 -2.34 -4.92
N TYR A 33 -0.82 -3.05 -4.30
CA TYR A 33 -0.93 -4.49 -4.20
C TYR A 33 -0.61 -4.99 -2.80
N LEU A 34 -1.20 -6.11 -2.45
CA LEU A 34 -1.02 -6.75 -1.15
C LEU A 34 -0.41 -8.13 -1.39
N GLN A 35 0.64 -8.44 -0.67
CA GLN A 35 1.32 -9.71 -0.79
C GLN A 35 0.98 -10.64 0.37
N THR A 36 1.33 -11.91 0.22
CA THR A 36 1.02 -12.92 1.24
C THR A 36 1.88 -12.77 2.50
N ASP A 37 2.92 -11.95 2.48
CA ASP A 37 3.70 -11.62 3.67
C ASP A 37 3.12 -10.42 4.45
N ASN A 38 1.95 -9.94 4.03
CA ASN A 38 1.26 -8.75 4.54
C ASN A 38 1.90 -7.42 4.13
N SER A 39 2.84 -7.45 3.19
CA SER A 39 3.40 -6.21 2.66
C SER A 39 2.43 -5.56 1.68
N ILE A 40 2.35 -4.24 1.74
CA ILE A 40 1.58 -3.42 0.82
C ILE A 40 2.58 -2.72 -0.10
N GLY A 41 2.40 -2.91 -1.40
CA GLY A 41 3.18 -2.18 -2.39
C GLY A 41 2.35 -1.02 -2.92
N ILE A 42 2.92 0.17 -2.95
CA ILE A 42 2.30 1.35 -3.52
C ILE A 42 3.26 1.90 -4.56
N ASP A 43 2.84 1.84 -5.80
CA ASP A 43 3.66 2.25 -6.94
C ASP A 43 2.89 3.32 -7.71
N PHE A 44 3.10 4.57 -7.33
CA PHE A 44 2.41 5.71 -7.90
C PHE A 44 3.34 6.52 -8.79
N ILE A 45 2.78 7.14 -9.82
CA ILE A 45 3.50 8.06 -10.69
C ILE A 45 4.01 9.25 -9.88
N GLU A 46 3.17 9.74 -8.97
CA GLU A 46 3.52 10.82 -8.05
C GLU A 46 3.02 10.48 -6.66
N TYR A 47 3.86 10.63 -5.65
CA TYR A 47 3.50 10.29 -4.29
C TYR A 47 2.94 11.52 -3.57
N ARG A 48 1.64 11.47 -3.26
CA ARG A 48 0.92 12.50 -2.51
C ARG A 48 0.35 11.90 -1.24
N GLU A 49 0.39 12.69 -0.17
CA GLU A 49 -0.03 12.23 1.15
C GLU A 49 -1.46 11.67 1.15
N ASN A 50 -2.40 12.38 0.53
CA ASN A 50 -3.80 11.94 0.52
C ASN A 50 -3.97 10.62 -0.25
N ASP A 51 -3.27 10.45 -1.34
CA ASP A 51 -3.36 9.23 -2.14
C ASP A 51 -2.80 8.04 -1.38
N ILE A 52 -1.67 8.24 -0.72
CA ILE A 52 -1.05 7.17 0.09
C ILE A 52 -1.95 6.81 1.26
N LEU A 53 -2.47 7.80 1.97
CA LEU A 53 -3.36 7.58 3.11
C LEU A 53 -4.63 6.84 2.67
N SER A 54 -5.21 7.23 1.55
CA SER A 54 -6.40 6.57 1.00
C SER A 54 -6.11 5.13 0.62
N ALA A 55 -4.95 4.86 0.01
CA ALA A 55 -4.56 3.50 -0.36
C ALA A 55 -4.41 2.63 0.89
N ILE A 56 -3.74 3.12 1.92
CA ILE A 56 -3.56 2.40 3.19
C ILE A 56 -4.92 2.10 3.81
N LYS A 57 -5.78 3.11 3.90
CA LYS A 57 -7.12 2.94 4.47
C LYS A 57 -7.95 1.94 3.68
N TYR A 58 -7.87 1.97 2.35
CA TYR A 58 -8.62 1.05 1.52
C TYR A 58 -8.21 -0.39 1.80
N ILE A 59 -6.91 -0.66 1.86
CA ILE A 59 -6.41 -1.99 2.17
C ILE A 59 -6.86 -2.42 3.57
N LYS A 60 -6.72 -1.57 4.58
CA LYS A 60 -7.08 -1.92 5.96
C LYS A 60 -8.57 -2.12 6.14
N ASN A 61 -9.40 -1.44 5.36
CA ASN A 61 -10.86 -1.58 5.45
C ASN A 61 -11.38 -2.81 4.71
N ASN A 62 -10.67 -3.30 3.70
CA ASN A 62 -11.14 -4.38 2.85
C ASN A 62 -10.39 -5.69 3.04
N HIS A 63 -9.29 -5.67 3.75
CA HIS A 63 -8.45 -6.86 3.96
C HIS A 63 -7.95 -6.89 5.39
N LYS A 64 -7.67 -8.10 5.86
CA LYS A 64 -7.03 -8.31 7.14
C LYS A 64 -5.64 -8.90 6.91
N PRO A 65 -4.66 -8.56 7.75
CA PRO A 65 -3.36 -9.21 7.65
C PRO A 65 -3.52 -10.70 7.92
N LEU A 66 -2.76 -11.50 7.20
CA LEU A 66 -2.70 -12.93 7.45
C LEU A 66 -1.98 -13.17 8.77
N SER A 67 -2.29 -14.29 9.43
CA SER A 67 -1.69 -14.64 10.72
C SER A 67 -0.16 -14.70 10.62
N SER A 68 0.52 -14.32 11.69
CA SER A 68 1.97 -14.37 11.74
C SER A 68 2.47 -15.82 11.63
N ILE A 69 3.61 -15.97 10.94
CA ILE A 69 4.35 -17.22 10.88
C ILE A 69 5.78 -16.88 11.28
N LYS A 70 6.29 -17.55 12.31
CA LYS A 70 7.62 -17.27 12.85
C LYS A 70 8.66 -17.31 11.74
N SER A 71 9.47 -16.26 11.65
CA SER A 71 10.56 -16.10 10.67
C SER A 71 10.11 -16.01 9.22
N VAL A 72 8.80 -16.00 8.94
CA VAL A 72 8.27 -15.95 7.57
C VAL A 72 7.38 -14.75 7.36
N ARG A 73 6.46 -14.50 8.30
CA ARG A 73 5.47 -13.44 8.15
C ARG A 73 5.09 -12.86 9.50
N ARG A 74 5.11 -11.54 9.62
CA ARG A 74 4.50 -10.85 10.76
C ARG A 74 3.01 -10.72 10.54
N GLY A 75 2.24 -10.65 11.61
CA GLY A 75 0.78 -10.57 11.55
C GLY A 75 0.23 -9.17 11.35
N GLU A 76 1.01 -8.25 10.79
CA GLU A 76 0.64 -6.86 10.63
C GLU A 76 0.96 -6.39 9.21
N PHE A 77 0.18 -5.44 8.70
CA PHE A 77 0.51 -4.81 7.43
C PHE A 77 1.75 -3.93 7.56
N PHE A 78 2.56 -3.92 6.53
CA PHE A 78 3.73 -3.04 6.45
C PHE A 78 3.98 -2.66 5.00
N ILE A 79 4.78 -1.61 4.79
CA ILE A 79 5.12 -1.12 3.47
C ILE A 79 6.63 -1.16 3.31
N ASN A 80 7.10 -1.77 2.22
CA ASN A 80 8.49 -1.72 1.83
C ASN A 80 8.71 -0.54 0.90
N VAL A 81 9.75 0.23 1.15
CA VAL A 81 10.05 1.44 0.37
C VAL A 81 11.50 1.42 -0.06
N SER A 82 11.76 1.70 -1.33
CA SER A 82 13.12 1.88 -1.81
C SER A 82 13.79 3.05 -1.07
N SER A 83 15.05 2.88 -0.66
CA SER A 83 15.79 3.96 -0.02
C SER A 83 15.97 5.18 -0.93
N LYS A 84 15.78 5.02 -2.23
CA LYS A 84 15.85 6.11 -3.20
C LYS A 84 14.56 6.89 -3.31
N ASN A 85 13.45 6.38 -2.77
CA ASN A 85 12.14 7.02 -2.86
C ASN A 85 11.93 7.96 -1.66
N GLU A 86 12.65 9.07 -1.67
CA GLU A 86 12.63 10.02 -0.55
C GLU A 86 11.27 10.65 -0.31
N SER A 87 10.53 10.94 -1.39
CA SER A 87 9.21 11.54 -1.27
C SER A 87 8.26 10.65 -0.48
N PHE A 88 8.25 9.37 -0.79
CA PHE A 88 7.40 8.40 -0.12
C PHE A 88 7.81 8.23 1.35
N ILE A 89 9.11 8.13 1.60
CA ILE A 89 9.65 8.01 2.96
C ILE A 89 9.24 9.21 3.81
N LYS A 90 9.37 10.42 3.27
CA LYS A 90 8.97 11.64 3.99
C LYS A 90 7.48 11.62 4.36
N ILE A 91 6.63 11.19 3.44
CA ILE A 91 5.20 11.11 3.70
C ILE A 91 4.90 10.11 4.81
N LEU A 92 5.52 8.93 4.77
CA LEU A 92 5.30 7.90 5.79
C LEU A 92 5.79 8.37 7.16
N LYS A 93 6.90 9.07 7.23
CA LYS A 93 7.38 9.65 8.49
C LYS A 93 6.44 10.72 9.01
N LYS A 94 5.92 11.56 8.13
CA LYS A 94 4.94 12.58 8.49
C LYS A 94 3.66 11.97 9.04
N LEU A 95 3.29 10.80 8.58
CA LEU A 95 2.11 10.07 9.06
C LEU A 95 2.38 9.30 10.35
N ASN A 96 3.55 9.47 10.95
CA ASN A 96 3.96 8.79 12.19
C ASN A 96 3.98 7.27 12.08
N LYS A 97 4.44 6.78 10.93
CA LYS A 97 4.61 5.34 10.74
C LYS A 97 5.99 4.91 11.23
N ASN A 98 6.05 3.76 11.88
CA ASN A 98 7.30 3.24 12.42
C ASN A 98 8.13 2.59 11.31
N GLU A 99 9.35 3.09 11.13
CA GLU A 99 10.27 2.53 10.15
C GLU A 99 10.95 1.27 10.71
N ILE A 100 10.95 0.21 9.90
CA ILE A 100 11.67 -1.03 10.19
C ILE A 100 12.56 -1.28 9.00
N GLN A 101 13.85 -0.94 9.11
CA GLN A 101 14.75 -0.88 7.96
C GLN A 101 14.13 0.06 6.93
N ARG A 102 13.85 -0.37 5.71
CA ARG A 102 13.09 0.42 4.74
C ARG A 102 11.65 -0.08 4.62
N SER A 103 11.09 -0.54 5.75
CA SER A 103 9.70 -0.96 5.86
C SER A 103 9.02 -0.13 6.95
N PHE A 104 7.71 0.07 6.80
CA PHE A 104 6.93 0.86 7.75
C PHE A 104 5.72 0.07 8.22
N LEU A 105 5.54 0.00 9.54
CA LEU A 105 4.29 -0.49 10.12
C LEU A 105 3.21 0.57 9.94
N ILE A 106 2.06 0.16 9.56
CA ILE A 106 0.97 1.10 9.25
C ILE A 106 -0.28 0.86 10.12
#